data_f607c61b3c6c24d6e7c7c321a8b68f60
#
_entry.id   f607c61b3c6c24d6e7c7c321a8b68f60
#
_cell.length_a   1.000
_cell.length_b   1.000
_cell.length_c   1.000
_cell.angle_alpha   90.00
_cell.angle_beta   90.00
_cell.angle_gamma   90.00
#
_symmetry.space_group_name_H-M   'P 1'
#
loop_
_entity.id
_entity.type
_entity.pdbx_description
1 polymer ?
#
loop_
_entity_poly.entity_id
_entity_poly.type
_entity_poly.pdbx_seq_one_letter_code
_entity_poly.pdbx_strand_id
1 'polypeptide(L)'
;MSEYTMAVFGTLEQGEADFQRTYSSLQSEVSTLESQLKSSLSRWDGAAQQAYYQAQAQWNAAMANMAQVLSQLGTVIGTANSNYMNAESRNTALWSG
;
A
#
# COMPACT_ATOMS: atom_id res chain seq x y z
N MET A 1 23.55 -17.67 3.44
CA MET A 1 22.26 -17.26 2.90
C MET A 1 21.48 -16.35 3.83
N SER A 2 21.63 -16.49 5.11
CA SER A 2 20.83 -15.76 6.08
C SER A 2 20.99 -14.25 6.00
N GLU A 3 22.21 -13.73 5.90
CA GLU A 3 22.42 -12.28 5.93
C GLU A 3 21.84 -11.59 4.69
N TYR A 4 22.07 -12.16 3.51
CA TYR A 4 21.53 -11.60 2.28
C TYR A 4 20.00 -11.67 2.27
N THR A 5 19.44 -12.82 2.65
CA THR A 5 18.01 -13.03 2.69
C THR A 5 17.34 -12.10 3.70
N MET A 6 17.93 -11.93 4.86
CA MET A 6 17.42 -11.02 5.88
C MET A 6 17.46 -9.56 5.41
N ALA A 7 18.51 -9.18 4.68
CA ALA A 7 18.62 -7.84 4.13
C ALA A 7 17.54 -7.60 3.07
N VAL A 8 17.24 -8.60 2.24
CA VAL A 8 16.16 -8.49 1.24
C VAL A 8 14.81 -8.35 1.93
N PHE A 9 14.52 -9.17 2.94
CA PHE A 9 13.26 -9.07 3.68
C PHE A 9 13.14 -7.72 4.39
N GLY A 10 14.22 -7.23 4.99
CA GLY A 10 14.22 -5.91 5.62
C GLY A 10 13.93 -4.80 4.64
N THR A 11 14.48 -4.88 3.42
CA THR A 11 14.20 -3.91 2.35
C THR A 11 12.74 -3.98 1.90
N LEU A 12 12.18 -5.17 1.76
CA LEU A 12 10.79 -5.35 1.38
C LEU A 12 9.83 -4.83 2.45
N GLU A 13 10.11 -5.12 3.71
CA GLU A 13 9.30 -4.62 4.83
C GLU A 13 9.38 -3.10 4.92
N GLN A 14 10.56 -2.52 4.71
CA GLN A 14 10.73 -1.08 4.69
C GLN A 14 9.96 -0.45 3.55
N GLY A 15 10.01 -1.04 2.37
CA GLY A 15 9.27 -0.58 1.20
C GLY A 15 7.77 -0.63 1.44
N GLU A 16 7.27 -1.70 2.05
CA GLU A 16 5.86 -1.81 2.40
C GLU A 16 5.46 -0.71 3.40
N ALA A 17 6.26 -0.48 4.44
CA ALA A 17 5.99 0.55 5.42
C ALA A 17 5.97 1.94 4.79
N ASP A 18 6.92 2.22 3.89
CA ASP A 18 6.98 3.49 3.17
C ASP A 18 5.78 3.68 2.26
N PHE A 19 5.38 2.62 1.55
CA PHE A 19 4.20 2.66 0.68
C PHE A 19 2.93 2.91 1.50
N GLN A 20 2.81 2.24 2.63
CA GLN A 20 1.65 2.42 3.51
C GLN A 20 1.56 3.84 4.06
N ARG A 21 2.68 4.45 4.43
CA ARG A 21 2.72 5.84 4.88
C ARG A 21 2.33 6.79 3.76
N THR A 22 2.83 6.55 2.55
CA THR A 22 2.46 7.36 1.39
C THR A 22 0.97 7.24 1.10
N TYR A 23 0.43 6.03 1.16
CA TYR A 23 -1.00 5.80 0.96
C TYR A 23 -1.83 6.56 1.98
N SER A 24 -1.46 6.48 3.26
CA SER A 24 -2.18 7.17 4.33
C SER A 24 -2.11 8.69 4.17
N SER A 25 -0.96 9.22 3.79
CA SER A 25 -0.79 10.65 3.51
C SER A 25 -1.66 11.11 2.34
N LEU A 26 -1.66 10.35 1.25
CA LEU A 26 -2.49 10.65 0.09
C LEU A 26 -3.97 10.62 0.43
N GLN A 27 -4.40 9.62 1.17
CA GLN A 27 -5.78 9.48 1.60
C GLN A 27 -6.22 10.70 2.42
N SER A 28 -5.37 11.14 3.33
CA SER A 28 -5.63 12.32 4.15
C SER A 28 -5.67 13.60 3.32
N GLU A 29 -4.72 13.76 2.40
CA GLU A 29 -4.66 14.93 1.52
C GLU A 29 -5.86 15.01 0.58
N VAL A 30 -6.26 13.89 -0.01
CA VAL A 30 -7.43 13.82 -0.89
C VAL A 30 -8.69 14.14 -0.11
N SER A 31 -8.83 13.59 1.10
CA SER A 31 -9.98 13.86 1.96
C SER A 31 -10.09 15.33 2.33
N THR A 32 -8.96 15.96 2.65
CA THR A 32 -8.93 17.41 2.97
C THR A 32 -9.29 18.24 1.74
N LEU A 33 -8.73 17.89 0.57
CA LEU A 33 -9.02 18.58 -0.68
C LEU A 33 -10.49 18.45 -1.05
N GLU A 34 -11.06 17.26 -0.92
CA GLU A 34 -12.48 17.04 -1.18
C GLU A 34 -13.36 17.90 -0.28
N SER A 35 -13.03 18.02 1.00
CA SER A 35 -13.77 18.85 1.94
C SER A 35 -13.72 20.33 1.55
N GLN A 36 -12.54 20.79 1.13
CA GLN A 36 -12.35 22.19 0.70
C GLN A 36 -13.12 22.47 -0.59
N LEU A 37 -13.06 21.57 -1.55
CA LEU A 37 -13.73 21.74 -2.84
C LEU A 37 -15.25 21.63 -2.69
N LYS A 38 -15.72 20.74 -1.84
CA LYS A 38 -17.15 20.53 -1.60
C LYS A 38 -17.83 21.81 -1.09
N SER A 39 -17.14 22.59 -0.29
CA SER A 39 -17.71 23.82 0.25
C SER A 39 -17.96 24.88 -0.82
N SER A 40 -17.25 24.84 -1.94
CA SER A 40 -17.39 25.77 -3.04
C SER A 40 -18.12 25.20 -4.25
N LEU A 41 -18.38 23.88 -4.25
CA LEU A 41 -18.89 23.15 -5.42
C LEU A 41 -20.22 23.71 -5.94
N SER A 42 -21.10 24.17 -5.05
CA SER A 42 -22.39 24.72 -5.43
C SER A 42 -22.30 26.01 -6.26
N ARG A 43 -21.13 26.69 -6.20
CA ARG A 43 -20.89 27.92 -6.97
C ARG A 43 -20.28 27.66 -8.34
N TRP A 44 -19.94 26.40 -8.64
CA TRP A 44 -19.31 26.03 -9.89
C TRP A 44 -20.39 25.81 -10.95
N ASP A 45 -20.04 26.04 -12.22
CA ASP A 45 -20.95 25.70 -13.31
C ASP A 45 -21.07 24.18 -13.46
N GLY A 46 -22.06 23.74 -14.27
CA GLY A 46 -22.35 22.32 -14.42
C GLY A 46 -21.20 21.53 -15.02
N ALA A 47 -20.46 22.13 -15.95
CA ALA A 47 -19.32 21.46 -16.58
C ALA A 47 -18.18 21.25 -15.57
N ALA A 48 -17.92 22.25 -14.75
CA ALA A 48 -16.89 22.16 -13.71
C ALA A 48 -17.29 21.14 -12.64
N GLN A 49 -18.56 21.10 -12.25
CA GLN A 49 -19.05 20.11 -11.30
C GLN A 49 -18.87 18.69 -11.85
N GLN A 50 -19.21 18.47 -13.13
CA GLN A 50 -19.02 17.16 -13.75
C GLN A 50 -17.55 16.76 -13.82
N ALA A 51 -16.66 17.68 -14.16
CA ALA A 51 -15.23 17.42 -14.19
C ALA A 51 -14.72 17.01 -12.80
N TYR A 52 -15.22 17.67 -11.74
CA TYR A 52 -14.87 17.31 -10.38
C TYR A 52 -15.33 15.89 -10.04
N TYR A 53 -16.55 15.52 -10.37
CA TYR A 53 -17.06 14.18 -10.06
C TYR A 53 -16.30 13.10 -10.83
N GLN A 54 -15.90 13.37 -12.06
CA GLN A 54 -15.08 12.44 -12.83
C GLN A 54 -13.68 12.27 -12.19
N ALA A 55 -13.06 13.37 -11.78
CA ALA A 55 -11.79 13.33 -11.08
C ALA A 55 -11.90 12.57 -9.77
N GLN A 56 -12.97 12.80 -9.02
CA GLN A 56 -13.23 12.10 -7.76
C GLN A 56 -13.34 10.58 -7.97
N ALA A 57 -14.05 10.16 -9.02
CA ALA A 57 -14.16 8.74 -9.33
C ALA A 57 -12.81 8.13 -9.68
N GLN A 58 -11.96 8.86 -10.42
CA GLN A 58 -10.61 8.42 -10.74
C GLN A 58 -9.73 8.33 -9.50
N TRP A 59 -9.82 9.32 -8.61
CA TRP A 59 -9.06 9.29 -7.35
C TRP A 59 -9.46 8.11 -6.49
N ASN A 60 -10.76 7.87 -6.35
CA ASN A 60 -11.26 6.75 -5.56
C ASN A 60 -10.80 5.41 -6.14
N ALA A 61 -10.81 5.26 -7.47
CA ALA A 61 -10.33 4.06 -8.13
C ALA A 61 -8.83 3.86 -7.90
N ALA A 62 -8.04 4.94 -8.01
CA ALA A 62 -6.60 4.88 -7.77
C ALA A 62 -6.29 4.49 -6.33
N MET A 63 -7.01 5.07 -5.36
CA MET A 63 -6.82 4.74 -3.95
C MET A 63 -7.20 3.29 -3.66
N ALA A 64 -8.27 2.79 -4.28
CA ALA A 64 -8.66 1.39 -4.14
C ALA A 64 -7.60 0.46 -4.71
N ASN A 65 -7.02 0.81 -5.86
CA ASN A 65 -5.93 0.03 -6.46
C ASN A 65 -4.69 0.01 -5.57
N MET A 66 -4.34 1.15 -4.98
CA MET A 66 -3.20 1.23 -4.05
C MET A 66 -3.43 0.37 -2.82
N ALA A 67 -4.64 0.38 -2.27
CA ALA A 67 -4.98 -0.47 -1.13
C ALA A 67 -4.85 -1.94 -1.47
N GLN A 68 -5.28 -2.33 -2.67
CA GLN A 68 -5.16 -3.70 -3.14
C GLN A 68 -3.70 -4.12 -3.31
N VAL A 69 -2.86 -3.24 -3.87
CA VAL A 69 -1.42 -3.50 -4.02
C VAL A 69 -0.78 -3.68 -2.65
N LEU A 70 -1.13 -2.85 -1.67
CA LEU A 70 -0.62 -2.98 -0.29
C LEU A 70 -0.99 -4.33 0.31
N SER A 71 -2.23 -4.75 0.13
CA SER A 71 -2.70 -6.05 0.62
C SER A 71 -1.94 -7.20 -0.01
N GLN A 72 -1.73 -7.15 -1.34
CA GLN A 72 -0.98 -8.16 -2.07
C GLN A 72 0.49 -8.18 -1.63
N LEU A 73 1.10 -7.02 -1.46
CA LEU A 73 2.48 -6.90 -1.03
C LEU A 73 2.67 -7.51 0.36
N GLY A 74 1.76 -7.21 1.29
CA GLY A 74 1.79 -7.80 2.62
C GLY A 74 1.68 -9.32 2.59
N THR A 75 0.82 -9.86 1.72
CA THR A 75 0.66 -11.30 1.56
C THR A 75 1.94 -11.93 1.00
N VAL A 76 2.54 -11.32 -0.02
CA VAL A 76 3.77 -11.83 -0.64
C VAL A 76 4.91 -11.86 0.38
N ILE A 77 5.09 -10.78 1.12
CA ILE A 77 6.15 -10.68 2.13
C ILE A 77 5.92 -11.70 3.25
N GLY A 78 4.67 -11.85 3.72
CA GLY A 78 4.32 -12.81 4.74
C GLY A 78 4.59 -14.24 4.29
N THR A 79 4.22 -14.58 3.05
CA THR A 79 4.46 -15.91 2.48
C THR A 79 5.95 -16.18 2.33
N ALA A 80 6.71 -15.23 1.81
CA ALA A 80 8.16 -15.38 1.64
C ALA A 80 8.85 -15.57 2.99
N ASN A 81 8.46 -14.81 4.00
CA ASN A 81 9.00 -14.93 5.33
C ASN A 81 8.69 -16.30 5.95
N SER A 82 7.46 -16.77 5.79
CA SER A 82 7.06 -18.11 6.28
C SER A 82 7.86 -19.21 5.60
N ASN A 83 8.07 -19.13 4.30
CA ASN A 83 8.86 -20.10 3.56
C ASN A 83 10.31 -20.11 4.02
N TYR A 84 10.89 -18.93 4.27
CA TYR A 84 12.24 -18.82 4.79
C TYR A 84 12.35 -19.44 6.19
N MET A 85 11.42 -19.14 7.07
CA MET A 85 11.40 -19.71 8.42
C MET A 85 11.27 -21.23 8.39
N ASN A 86 10.45 -21.78 7.50
CA ASN A 86 10.31 -23.21 7.34
C ASN A 86 11.60 -23.85 6.84
N ALA A 87 12.28 -23.21 5.90
CA ALA A 87 13.56 -23.71 5.39
C ALA A 87 14.62 -23.72 6.47
N GLU A 88 14.70 -22.66 7.29
CA GLU A 88 15.62 -22.59 8.42
C GLU A 88 15.35 -23.69 9.45
N SER A 89 14.09 -23.92 9.76
CA SER A 89 13.68 -24.96 10.69
C SER A 89 14.10 -26.36 10.20
N ARG A 90 13.91 -26.64 8.90
CA ARG A 90 14.33 -27.90 8.31
C ARG A 90 15.84 -28.06 8.33
N ASN A 91 16.58 -27.01 8.02
CA ASN A 91 18.03 -27.05 8.06
C ASN A 91 18.53 -27.31 9.47
N THR A 92 17.95 -26.66 10.47
CA THR A 92 18.30 -26.89 11.86
C THR A 92 18.05 -28.34 12.27
N ALA A 93 16.91 -28.89 11.88
CA ALA A 93 16.58 -30.27 12.18
C ALA A 93 17.56 -31.25 11.54
N LEU A 94 18.01 -31.00 10.33
CA LEU A 94 18.99 -31.83 9.63
C LEU A 94 20.34 -31.82 10.31
N TRP A 95 20.75 -30.69 10.85
CA TRP A 95 22.07 -30.55 11.48
C TRP A 95 22.06 -31.00 12.93
N SER A 96 20.94 -30.96 13.61
CA SER A 96 20.84 -31.35 15.01
C SER A 96 20.49 -32.82 15.22
N GLY A 97 20.05 -33.48 14.15
CA GLY A 97 19.71 -34.89 14.21
C GLY A 97 20.87 -35.79 13.95
#